data_389d7cf34f05113c54ab98d6a7a9d56d
#
_entry.id   389d7cf34f05113c54ab98d6a7a9d56d
#
_cell.length_a   1.000
_cell.length_b   1.000
_cell.length_c   1.000
_cell.angle_alpha   90.00
_cell.angle_beta   90.00
_cell.angle_gamma   90.00
#
_symmetry.space_group_name_H-M   'P 1'
#
loop_
_entity.id
_entity.type
_entity.pdbx_description
1 polymer ?
#
loop_
_entity_poly.entity_id
_entity_poly.type
_entity_poly.pdbx_seq_one_letter_code
_entity_poly.pdbx_strand_id
1 'polypeptide(L)'
;QEYAKRLQRYCKLSVIEVKDEATPDAPSPREAEQILAKEGQRILEKIPSSAHVTALCIEGKPMSSPAFAASIADFMANGVSQLVFVIGGPYGFSPSVYDRANEKISLSKMTFSHQMVRLIFTEALYRACTIIKGEPYHHE
;
A
#
# COMPACT_ATOMS: atom_id res chain seq x y z
N GLN A 1 16.13 -5.91 -0.35
CA GLN A 1 15.81 -4.84 0.57
C GLN A 1 15.77 -5.34 2.02
N GLU A 2 16.35 -4.58 2.91
CA GLU A 2 16.54 -4.99 4.32
C GLU A 2 15.23 -5.21 5.07
N TYR A 3 14.27 -4.31 4.95
CA TYR A 3 13.01 -4.41 5.68
C TYR A 3 12.12 -5.52 5.14
N ALA A 4 12.10 -5.71 3.83
CA ALA A 4 11.35 -6.82 3.24
C ALA A 4 11.89 -8.16 3.72
N LYS A 5 13.22 -8.27 3.85
CA LYS A 5 13.87 -9.47 4.34
C LYS A 5 13.52 -9.73 5.81
N ARG A 6 13.54 -8.69 6.64
CA ARG A 6 13.19 -8.81 8.06
C ARG A 6 11.72 -9.18 8.26
N LEU A 7 10.84 -8.70 7.38
CA LEU A 7 9.41 -8.99 7.45
C LEU A 7 9.08 -10.47 7.30
N GLN A 8 9.93 -11.24 6.61
CA GLN A 8 9.70 -12.67 6.44
C GLN A 8 9.60 -13.43 7.77
N ARG A 9 10.12 -12.85 8.85
CA ARG A 9 10.00 -13.44 10.20
C ARG A 9 8.58 -13.33 10.76
N TYR A 10 7.78 -12.40 10.26
CA TYR A 10 6.45 -12.08 10.81
C TYR A 10 5.32 -12.54 9.91
N CYS A 11 5.52 -12.44 8.61
CA CYS A 11 4.48 -12.74 7.63
C CYS A 11 5.11 -13.15 6.31
N LYS A 12 4.29 -13.76 5.47
CA LYS A 12 4.70 -14.06 4.11
C LYS A 12 4.47 -12.81 3.26
N LEU A 13 5.54 -12.11 2.94
CA LEU A 13 5.49 -10.92 2.12
C LEU A 13 5.82 -11.28 0.68
N SER A 14 4.92 -10.91 -0.24
CA SER A 14 5.17 -10.99 -1.67
C SER A 14 5.05 -9.59 -2.25
N VAL A 15 6.05 -9.20 -3.05
CA VAL A 15 6.02 -7.92 -3.74
C VAL A 15 5.73 -8.20 -5.22
N ILE A 16 4.59 -7.71 -5.69
CA ILE A 16 4.17 -7.89 -7.07
C ILE A 16 4.20 -6.52 -7.74
N GLU A 17 5.05 -6.40 -8.74
CA GLU A 17 5.13 -5.16 -9.51
C GLU A 17 4.24 -5.27 -10.74
N VAL A 18 3.38 -4.27 -10.90
CA VAL A 18 2.52 -4.15 -12.06
C VAL A 18 3.18 -3.18 -13.02
N LYS A 19 3.28 -3.57 -14.29
CA LYS A 19 3.93 -2.76 -15.31
C LYS A 19 3.21 -1.42 -15.45
N ASP A 20 3.98 -0.33 -15.36
CA ASP A 20 3.47 1.00 -15.60
C ASP A 20 3.13 1.19 -17.08
N GLU A 21 2.07 1.95 -17.34
CA GLU A 21 1.73 2.33 -18.70
C GLU A 21 2.62 3.49 -19.13
N ALA A 22 3.02 3.48 -20.41
CA ALA A 22 3.82 4.58 -20.96
C ALA A 22 3.04 5.90 -20.83
N THR A 23 3.68 6.92 -20.24
CA THR A 23 3.05 8.20 -19.97
C THR A 23 3.74 9.29 -20.79
N PRO A 24 3.00 10.06 -21.63
CA PRO A 24 3.59 11.23 -22.30
C PRO A 24 3.96 12.30 -21.28
N ASP A 25 4.88 13.21 -21.66
CA ASP A 25 5.39 14.25 -20.78
C ASP A 25 4.30 15.18 -20.22
N ALA A 26 3.30 15.47 -21.06
CA ALA A 26 2.19 16.33 -20.66
C ALA A 26 0.88 15.70 -21.16
N PRO A 27 0.39 14.66 -20.46
CA PRO A 27 -0.82 13.98 -20.92
C PRO A 27 -2.05 14.87 -20.77
N SER A 28 -2.96 14.78 -21.73
CA SER A 28 -4.28 15.40 -21.60
C SER A 28 -5.05 14.70 -20.46
N PRO A 29 -6.10 15.33 -19.91
CA PRO A 29 -6.93 14.67 -18.90
C PRO A 29 -7.47 13.33 -19.35
N ARG A 30 -7.86 13.21 -20.62
CA ARG A 30 -8.36 11.96 -21.18
C ARG A 30 -7.27 10.91 -21.26
N GLU A 31 -6.06 11.29 -21.68
CA GLU A 31 -4.94 10.37 -21.73
C GLU A 31 -4.56 9.87 -20.34
N ALA A 32 -4.50 10.77 -19.36
CA ALA A 32 -4.23 10.40 -17.97
C ALA A 32 -5.27 9.42 -17.45
N GLU A 33 -6.54 9.66 -17.74
CA GLU A 33 -7.64 8.78 -17.33
C GLU A 33 -7.50 7.38 -17.95
N GLN A 34 -7.15 7.31 -19.24
CA GLN A 34 -6.95 6.03 -19.92
C GLN A 34 -5.76 5.27 -19.35
N ILE A 35 -4.68 5.96 -19.02
CA ILE A 35 -3.49 5.36 -18.40
C ILE A 35 -3.87 4.77 -17.06
N LEU A 36 -4.57 5.53 -16.21
CA LEU A 36 -5.02 5.05 -14.90
C LEU A 36 -5.94 3.84 -15.03
N ALA A 37 -6.84 3.84 -16.01
CA ALA A 37 -7.76 2.72 -16.20
C ALA A 37 -7.02 1.43 -16.54
N LYS A 38 -6.01 1.51 -17.42
CA LYS A 38 -5.21 0.34 -17.79
C LYS A 38 -4.37 -0.17 -16.62
N GLU A 39 -3.71 0.74 -15.91
CA GLU A 39 -2.91 0.39 -14.73
C GLU A 39 -3.79 -0.21 -13.66
N GLY A 40 -4.96 0.39 -13.44
CA GLY A 40 -5.92 -0.09 -12.44
C GLY A 40 -6.42 -1.49 -12.75
N GLN A 41 -6.69 -1.81 -14.00
CA GLN A 41 -7.10 -3.14 -14.38
C GLN A 41 -6.01 -4.17 -14.07
N ARG A 42 -4.76 -3.85 -14.35
CA ARG A 42 -3.64 -4.72 -14.02
C ARG A 42 -3.50 -4.96 -12.53
N ILE A 43 -3.70 -3.91 -11.73
CA ILE A 43 -3.69 -4.02 -10.27
C ILE A 43 -4.82 -4.95 -9.81
N LEU A 44 -6.04 -4.70 -10.28
CA LEU A 44 -7.22 -5.47 -9.86
C LEU A 44 -7.09 -6.96 -10.18
N GLU A 45 -6.46 -7.30 -11.30
CA GLU A 45 -6.24 -8.68 -11.69
C GLU A 45 -5.35 -9.45 -10.71
N LYS A 46 -4.53 -8.73 -9.94
CA LYS A 46 -3.61 -9.33 -8.97
C LYS A 46 -4.20 -9.43 -7.57
N ILE A 47 -5.37 -8.87 -7.34
CA ILE A 47 -5.99 -8.83 -6.00
C ILE A 47 -7.00 -9.97 -5.85
N PRO A 48 -6.79 -10.87 -4.87
CA PRO A 48 -7.80 -11.88 -4.56
C PRO A 48 -9.10 -11.24 -4.06
N SER A 49 -10.24 -11.85 -4.38
CA SER A 49 -11.54 -11.29 -4.00
C SER A 49 -11.75 -11.22 -2.49
N SER A 50 -11.11 -12.11 -1.73
CA SER A 50 -11.26 -12.17 -0.27
C SER A 50 -10.25 -11.29 0.48
N ALA A 51 -9.32 -10.64 -0.22
CA ALA A 51 -8.30 -9.84 0.43
C ALA A 51 -8.86 -8.52 0.95
N HIS A 52 -8.32 -8.04 2.07
CA HIS A 52 -8.54 -6.68 2.53
C HIS A 52 -7.53 -5.77 1.84
N VAL A 53 -8.01 -4.75 1.14
CA VAL A 53 -7.18 -3.89 0.31
C VAL A 53 -7.08 -2.50 0.90
N THR A 54 -5.86 -2.04 1.07
CA THR A 54 -5.56 -0.68 1.51
C THR A 54 -4.83 0.07 0.39
N ALA A 55 -5.38 1.20 -0.01
CA ALA A 55 -4.74 2.08 -0.98
C ALA A 55 -3.89 3.11 -0.23
N LEU A 56 -2.62 3.23 -0.64
CA LEU A 56 -1.71 4.22 -0.08
C LEU A 56 -1.78 5.46 -0.96
N CYS A 57 -2.28 6.56 -0.40
CA CYS A 57 -2.48 7.80 -1.15
C CYS A 57 -2.39 9.00 -0.22
N ILE A 58 -2.08 10.17 -0.79
CA ILE A 58 -1.87 11.40 -0.01
C ILE A 58 -3.15 11.82 0.72
N GLU A 59 -4.30 11.65 0.08
CA GLU A 59 -5.61 12.01 0.63
C GLU A 59 -6.21 10.97 1.57
N GLY A 60 -5.47 9.88 1.83
CA GLY A 60 -5.93 8.86 2.76
C GLY A 60 -5.86 9.31 4.22
N LYS A 61 -6.39 8.49 5.10
CA LYS A 61 -6.37 8.75 6.54
C LYS A 61 -4.95 8.63 7.08
N PRO A 62 -4.40 9.67 7.73
CA PRO A 62 -3.10 9.55 8.38
C PRO A 62 -3.21 8.67 9.62
N MET A 63 -2.17 7.88 9.88
CA MET A 63 -2.12 7.00 11.04
C MET A 63 -0.75 7.07 11.71
N SER A 64 -0.75 7.03 13.04
CA SER A 64 0.49 6.83 13.79
C SER A 64 0.96 5.38 13.65
N SER A 65 2.22 5.11 13.97
CA SER A 65 2.73 3.74 13.94
C SER A 65 1.97 2.80 14.89
N PRO A 66 1.66 3.21 16.14
CA PRO A 66 0.85 2.36 17.00
C PRO A 66 -0.57 2.12 16.47
N ALA A 67 -1.20 3.13 15.86
CA ALA A 67 -2.54 2.98 15.28
C ALA A 67 -2.52 2.01 14.09
N PHE A 68 -1.49 2.10 13.25
CA PHE A 68 -1.33 1.18 12.13
C PHE A 68 -1.14 -0.26 12.61
N ALA A 69 -0.30 -0.46 13.64
CA ALA A 69 -0.10 -1.76 14.24
C ALA A 69 -1.40 -2.34 14.81
N ALA A 70 -2.17 -1.52 15.52
CA ALA A 70 -3.46 -1.95 16.08
C ALA A 70 -4.45 -2.35 14.99
N SER A 71 -4.47 -1.61 13.89
CA SER A 71 -5.31 -1.91 12.74
C SER A 71 -4.98 -3.29 12.15
N ILE A 72 -3.70 -3.57 11.96
CA ILE A 72 -3.26 -4.88 11.43
C ILE A 72 -3.63 -6.00 12.40
N ALA A 73 -3.40 -5.80 13.70
CA ALA A 73 -3.74 -6.80 14.70
C ALA A 73 -5.24 -7.09 14.72
N ASP A 74 -6.08 -6.06 14.56
CA ASP A 74 -7.52 -6.23 14.51
C ASP A 74 -7.97 -7.05 13.30
N PHE A 75 -7.39 -6.82 12.12
CA PHE A 75 -7.69 -7.62 10.94
C PHE A 75 -7.34 -9.09 11.18
N MET A 76 -6.18 -9.35 11.74
CA MET A 76 -5.76 -10.71 12.05
C MET A 76 -6.69 -11.38 13.05
N ALA A 77 -7.11 -10.66 14.10
CA ALA A 77 -8.02 -11.17 15.11
C ALA A 77 -9.42 -11.47 14.55
N ASN A 78 -9.82 -10.76 13.50
CA ASN A 78 -11.12 -10.95 12.86
C ASN A 78 -11.08 -11.91 11.67
N GLY A 79 -10.01 -12.68 11.53
CA GLY A 79 -9.92 -13.74 10.55
C GLY A 79 -9.53 -13.31 9.14
N VAL A 80 -9.06 -12.08 8.97
CA VAL A 80 -8.55 -11.62 7.68
C VAL A 80 -7.20 -12.30 7.44
N SER A 81 -7.13 -13.15 6.43
CA SER A 81 -5.93 -13.94 6.14
C SER A 81 -4.98 -13.28 5.16
N GLN A 82 -5.44 -12.25 4.44
CA GLN A 82 -4.63 -11.62 3.41
C GLN A 82 -4.86 -10.12 3.36
N LEU A 83 -3.78 -9.37 3.56
CA LEU A 83 -3.79 -7.91 3.43
C LEU A 83 -3.02 -7.55 2.16
N VAL A 84 -3.63 -6.70 1.34
CA VAL A 84 -3.01 -6.19 0.12
C VAL A 84 -2.89 -4.68 0.25
N PHE A 85 -1.68 -4.18 0.06
CA PHE A 85 -1.42 -2.74 0.05
C PHE A 85 -1.03 -2.35 -1.37
N VAL A 86 -1.71 -1.35 -1.92
CA VAL A 86 -1.43 -0.91 -3.29
C VAL A 86 -0.79 0.48 -3.26
N ILE A 87 0.26 0.61 -4.05
CA ILE A 87 1.01 1.86 -4.20
C ILE A 87 0.80 2.33 -5.63
N GLY A 88 0.26 3.52 -5.80
CA GLY A 88 -0.06 4.06 -7.12
C GLY A 88 1.13 4.72 -7.79
N GLY A 89 1.00 4.97 -9.09
CA GLY A 89 1.95 5.73 -9.86
C GLY A 89 1.76 7.25 -9.68
N PRO A 90 2.37 8.07 -10.56
CA PRO A 90 2.38 9.52 -10.39
C PRO A 90 1.00 10.18 -10.36
N TYR A 91 0.01 9.57 -10.97
CA TYR A 91 -1.33 10.13 -11.08
C TYR A 91 -2.35 9.47 -10.14
N GLY A 92 -1.87 8.66 -9.19
CA GLY A 92 -2.75 7.98 -8.24
C GLY A 92 -3.38 6.72 -8.81
N PHE A 93 -4.64 6.48 -8.48
CA PHE A 93 -5.37 5.28 -8.89
C PHE A 93 -6.60 5.61 -9.71
N SER A 94 -7.04 4.64 -10.51
CA SER A 94 -8.33 4.75 -11.21
C SER A 94 -9.48 4.67 -10.20
N PRO A 95 -10.68 5.17 -10.57
CA PRO A 95 -11.85 5.01 -9.71
C PRO A 95 -12.15 3.57 -9.32
N SER A 96 -11.93 2.62 -10.23
CA SER A 96 -12.21 1.21 -9.95
C SER A 96 -11.29 0.65 -8.86
N VAL A 97 -10.04 1.11 -8.78
CA VAL A 97 -9.13 0.70 -7.71
C VAL A 97 -9.58 1.28 -6.37
N TYR A 98 -9.98 2.56 -6.35
CA TYR A 98 -10.51 3.17 -5.14
C TYR A 98 -11.78 2.48 -4.67
N ASP A 99 -12.65 2.10 -5.59
CA ASP A 99 -13.89 1.39 -5.25
C ASP A 99 -13.60 0.01 -4.65
N ARG A 100 -12.57 -0.67 -5.14
CA ARG A 100 -12.19 -1.98 -4.61
C ARG A 100 -11.51 -1.86 -3.24
N ALA A 101 -10.80 -0.78 -2.98
CA ALA A 101 -10.06 -0.60 -1.73
C ALA A 101 -11.03 -0.54 -0.55
N ASN A 102 -10.70 -1.26 0.50
CA ASN A 102 -11.47 -1.24 1.73
C ASN A 102 -11.17 -0.01 2.58
N GLU A 103 -9.95 0.53 2.44
CA GLU A 103 -9.57 1.75 3.13
C GLU A 103 -8.46 2.48 2.37
N LYS A 104 -8.25 3.74 2.74
CA LYS A 104 -7.17 4.58 2.21
C LYS A 104 -6.35 5.10 3.37
N ILE A 105 -5.04 4.94 3.28
CA ILE A 105 -4.10 5.39 4.31
C ILE A 105 -3.09 6.33 3.68
N SER A 106 -2.74 7.40 4.39
CA SER A 106 -1.67 8.31 4.00
C SER A 106 -0.44 8.07 4.86
N LEU A 107 0.69 7.79 4.22
CA LEU A 107 1.97 7.71 4.90
C LEU A 107 2.52 9.11 5.20
N SER A 108 2.18 10.07 4.36
CA SER A 108 2.61 11.46 4.47
C SER A 108 1.78 12.32 3.52
N LYS A 109 1.63 13.59 3.86
CA LYS A 109 1.03 14.56 2.93
C LYS A 109 2.03 15.07 1.91
N MET A 110 3.30 14.71 2.07
CA MET A 110 4.33 15.05 1.09
C MET A 110 4.35 14.02 -0.03
N THR A 111 4.76 14.47 -1.20
CA THR A 111 4.90 13.61 -2.36
C THR A 111 6.30 13.00 -2.40
N PHE A 112 6.36 11.70 -2.51
CA PHE A 112 7.62 10.97 -2.65
C PHE A 112 7.62 10.19 -3.96
N SER A 113 8.80 9.84 -4.45
CA SER A 113 8.92 8.95 -5.60
C SER A 113 8.32 7.58 -5.25
N HIS A 114 7.90 6.84 -6.27
CA HIS A 114 7.33 5.51 -6.10
C HIS A 114 8.25 4.58 -5.31
N GLN A 115 9.55 4.64 -5.60
CA GLN A 115 10.54 3.82 -4.90
C GLN A 115 10.67 4.20 -3.42
N MET A 116 10.61 5.50 -3.12
CA MET A 116 10.68 5.96 -1.73
C MET A 116 9.43 5.58 -0.95
N VAL A 117 8.25 5.68 -1.55
CA VAL A 117 7.01 5.24 -0.90
C VAL A 117 7.10 3.76 -0.55
N ARG A 118 7.59 2.95 -1.46
CA ARG A 118 7.77 1.52 -1.25
C ARG A 118 8.70 1.25 -0.06
N LEU A 119 9.81 1.95 0.02
CA LEU A 119 10.76 1.81 1.13
C LEU A 119 10.14 2.25 2.46
N ILE A 120 9.50 3.41 2.47
CA ILE A 120 8.86 3.97 3.67
C ILE A 120 7.76 3.03 4.16
N PHE A 121 6.94 2.53 3.25
CA PHE A 121 5.87 1.61 3.62
C PHE A 121 6.42 0.29 4.19
N THR A 122 7.45 -0.27 3.57
CA THR A 122 8.03 -1.53 4.04
C THR A 122 8.60 -1.37 5.44
N GLU A 123 9.26 -0.25 5.72
CA GLU A 123 9.74 0.06 7.06
C GLU A 123 8.57 0.22 8.04
N ALA A 124 7.51 0.95 7.63
CA ALA A 124 6.34 1.15 8.47
C ALA A 124 5.66 -0.18 8.83
N LEU A 125 5.59 -1.10 7.87
CA LEU A 125 5.02 -2.42 8.09
C LEU A 125 5.88 -3.25 9.05
N TYR A 126 7.20 -3.21 8.87
CA TYR A 126 8.13 -3.87 9.79
C TYR A 126 7.97 -3.33 11.21
N ARG A 127 7.92 -2.00 11.36
CA ARG A 127 7.70 -1.35 12.66
C ARG A 127 6.39 -1.80 13.30
N ALA A 128 5.32 -1.86 12.52
CA ALA A 128 4.03 -2.34 13.02
C ALA A 128 4.11 -3.77 13.55
N CYS A 129 4.82 -4.65 12.85
CA CYS A 129 4.99 -6.02 13.28
C CYS A 129 5.79 -6.11 14.60
N THR A 130 6.80 -5.26 14.76
CA THR A 130 7.56 -5.24 16.03
C THR A 130 6.71 -4.76 17.20
N ILE A 131 5.84 -3.78 16.95
CA ILE A 131 4.91 -3.29 17.98
C ILE A 131 3.95 -4.41 18.39
N ILE A 132 3.37 -5.12 17.42
CA ILE A 132 2.45 -6.23 17.69
C ILE A 132 3.11 -7.32 18.54
N LYS A 133 4.36 -7.63 18.25
CA LYS A 133 5.12 -8.65 18.97
C LYS A 133 5.74 -8.15 20.27
N GLY A 134 5.66 -6.85 20.56
CA GLY A 134 6.27 -6.26 21.75
C GLY A 134 7.79 -6.20 21.70
N GLU A 135 8.39 -6.18 20.52
CA GLU A 135 9.84 -6.12 20.35
C GLU A 135 10.36 -4.68 20.40
N PRO A 136 11.60 -4.46 20.90
CA PRO A 136 12.12 -3.12 21.13
C PRO A 136 12.71 -2.47 19.88
N TYR A 137 11.89 -2.10 18.93
CA TYR A 137 12.32 -1.37 17.73
C TYR A 137 11.74 0.04 17.71
N HIS A 138 10.44 0.17 18.05
CA HIS A 138 9.74 1.45 18.05
C HIS A 138 9.91 2.14 19.41
N HIS A 139 10.34 3.41 19.36
CA HIS A 139 10.55 4.23 20.56
C HIS A 139 9.64 5.45 20.50
N GLU A 140 8.57 5.41 21.23
CA GLU A 140 7.63 6.51 21.32
C GLU A 140 7.07 6.63 22.73
#